data_836d8b62f646f6939c5acd3acbaeef1e
#
_entry.id   836d8b62f646f6939c5acd3acbaeef1e
#
_cell.length_a   1.000
_cell.length_b   1.000
_cell.length_c   1.000
_cell.angle_alpha   90.00
_cell.angle_beta   90.00
_cell.angle_gamma   90.00
#
_symmetry.space_group_name_H-M   'P 1'
#
loop_
_entity.id
_entity.type
_entity.pdbx_description
1 polymer ?
#
loop_
_entity_poly.entity_id
_entity_poly.type
_entity_poly.pdbx_seq_one_letter_code
_entity_poly.pdbx_strand_id
1 'polypeptide(L)'
;MLIGISGKKQTGKDTVCKIIKALDIWNRYGDGDMLTFVKMLLKSSSPLGSMWYKHAFADKLKQVLAVILNVRVEAFEDNIFKMSYSEVAKPEGGYYTNRELLQRFGTEVGRSISPTLWVDALFTNYSEHDHWIIPDVRFPSEAQAIKDRGGIIIRVDRETSSHDTHPSETALDNYEGFDYRIDNNNDIEYLIGKVKEIMSQLNLI
;
A
#
# COMPACT_ATOMS: atom_id res chain seq x y z
N MET A 1 -3.78 -13.37 9.20
CA MET A 1 -3.10 -12.15 9.74
C MET A 1 -3.22 -11.01 8.76
N LEU A 2 -3.49 -9.80 9.22
CA LEU A 2 -3.71 -8.63 8.38
C LEU A 2 -2.74 -7.51 8.78
N ILE A 3 -1.94 -6.99 7.83
CA ILE A 3 -0.99 -5.89 8.03
C ILE A 3 -1.35 -4.74 7.11
N GLY A 4 -1.76 -3.62 7.69
CA GLY A 4 -1.88 -2.35 6.99
C GLY A 4 -0.57 -1.57 7.02
N ILE A 5 -0.20 -0.95 5.91
CA ILE A 5 0.96 -0.06 5.85
C ILE A 5 0.49 1.32 5.41
N SER A 6 0.78 2.31 6.24
CA SER A 6 0.50 3.73 5.99
C SER A 6 1.79 4.51 5.77
N GLY A 7 1.69 5.64 5.13
CA GLY A 7 2.80 6.57 4.87
C GLY A 7 2.52 7.43 3.65
N LYS A 8 3.16 8.58 3.57
CA LYS A 8 3.05 9.50 2.42
C LYS A 8 3.64 8.88 1.14
N LYS A 9 3.45 9.55 0.03
CA LYS A 9 4.05 9.13 -1.25
C LYS A 9 5.57 9.03 -1.11
N GLN A 10 6.16 7.97 -1.70
CA GLN A 10 7.61 7.73 -1.73
C GLN A 10 8.28 7.42 -0.38
N THR A 11 7.53 7.15 0.69
CA THR A 11 8.11 6.77 1.99
C THR A 11 8.64 5.35 2.05
N GLY A 12 8.41 4.49 1.04
CA GLY A 12 8.93 3.12 1.00
C GLY A 12 7.93 2.03 1.40
N LYS A 13 6.63 2.32 1.44
CA LYS A 13 5.57 1.34 1.77
C LYS A 13 5.64 0.05 0.94
N ASP A 14 5.82 0.18 -0.38
CA ASP A 14 5.95 -0.99 -1.27
C ASP A 14 7.23 -1.79 -0.99
N THR A 15 8.30 -1.12 -0.57
CA THR A 15 9.56 -1.78 -0.15
C THR A 15 9.32 -2.57 1.13
N VAL A 16 8.63 -2.01 2.13
CA VAL A 16 8.26 -2.73 3.35
C VAL A 16 7.42 -3.97 3.03
N CYS A 17 6.44 -3.85 2.15
CA CYS A 17 5.64 -5.00 1.68
C CYS A 17 6.53 -6.10 1.06
N LYS A 18 7.49 -5.73 0.21
CA LYS A 18 8.44 -6.68 -0.39
C LYS A 18 9.35 -7.33 0.66
N ILE A 19 9.81 -6.57 1.66
CA ILE A 19 10.65 -7.09 2.74
C ILE A 19 9.88 -8.11 3.57
N ILE A 20 8.62 -7.83 3.95
CA ILE A 20 7.76 -8.78 4.68
C ILE A 20 7.68 -10.11 3.91
N LYS A 21 7.38 -10.06 2.61
CA LYS A 21 7.32 -11.26 1.76
C LYS A 21 8.66 -11.99 1.68
N ALA A 22 9.75 -11.27 1.54
CA ALA A 22 11.09 -11.85 1.44
C ALA A 22 11.52 -12.52 2.75
N LEU A 23 11.20 -11.92 3.89
CA LEU A 23 11.47 -12.51 5.21
C LEU A 23 10.62 -13.77 5.45
N ASP A 24 9.36 -13.78 5.05
CA ASP A 24 8.49 -14.97 5.10
C ASP A 24 9.07 -16.12 4.27
N ILE A 25 9.55 -15.84 3.05
CA ILE A 25 10.19 -16.86 2.21
C ILE A 25 11.48 -17.35 2.85
N TRP A 26 12.32 -16.43 3.36
CA TRP A 26 13.57 -16.80 4.02
C TRP A 26 13.33 -17.66 5.28
N ASN A 27 12.35 -17.31 6.09
CA ASN A 27 12.01 -18.07 7.29
C ASN A 27 11.60 -19.53 6.99
N ARG A 28 11.04 -19.80 5.82
CA ARG A 28 10.58 -21.15 5.43
C ARG A 28 11.60 -21.94 4.64
N TYR A 29 12.35 -21.28 3.79
CA TYR A 29 13.17 -21.92 2.77
C TYR A 29 14.59 -21.36 2.68
N GLY A 30 14.89 -20.32 3.48
CA GLY A 30 16.17 -19.63 3.44
C GLY A 30 17.30 -20.47 3.99
N ASP A 31 18.45 -20.36 3.34
CA ASP A 31 19.72 -20.89 3.77
C ASP A 31 20.78 -19.79 3.67
N GLY A 32 21.72 -19.77 4.60
CA GLY A 32 22.82 -18.81 4.63
C GLY A 32 22.43 -17.42 5.19
N ASP A 33 22.99 -16.36 4.58
CA ASP A 33 22.83 -14.99 5.09
C ASP A 33 21.48 -14.38 4.69
N MET A 34 20.63 -14.12 5.68
CA MET A 34 19.31 -13.53 5.51
C MET A 34 19.33 -12.20 4.78
N LEU A 35 20.30 -11.33 5.11
CA LEU A 35 20.35 -9.99 4.52
C LEU A 35 20.62 -10.03 3.02
N THR A 36 21.57 -10.85 2.61
CA THR A 36 21.89 -11.10 1.19
C THR A 36 20.68 -11.68 0.46
N PHE A 37 20.01 -12.65 1.03
CA PHE A 37 18.81 -13.27 0.46
C PHE A 37 17.69 -12.25 0.25
N VAL A 38 17.36 -11.46 1.27
CA VAL A 38 16.30 -10.44 1.18
C VAL A 38 16.66 -9.39 0.14
N LYS A 39 17.91 -8.89 0.12
CA LYS A 39 18.37 -7.94 -0.90
C LYS A 39 18.27 -8.48 -2.33
N MET A 40 18.53 -9.76 -2.53
CA MET A 40 18.36 -10.42 -3.83
C MET A 40 16.89 -10.41 -4.25
N LEU A 41 15.98 -10.79 -3.34
CA LEU A 41 14.54 -10.80 -3.64
C LEU A 41 13.95 -9.40 -3.88
N LEU A 42 14.48 -8.36 -3.23
CA LEU A 42 14.04 -6.98 -3.47
C LEU A 42 14.30 -6.50 -4.90
N LYS A 43 15.31 -7.08 -5.58
CA LYS A 43 15.60 -6.80 -7.00
C LYS A 43 14.69 -7.57 -7.95
N SER A 44 14.00 -8.61 -7.48
CA SER A 44 13.05 -9.39 -8.27
C SER A 44 11.73 -8.65 -8.43
N SER A 45 11.07 -8.87 -9.56
CA SER A 45 9.76 -8.25 -9.86
C SER A 45 8.65 -8.75 -8.94
N SER A 46 8.73 -10.00 -8.48
CA SER A 46 7.77 -10.59 -7.52
C SER A 46 8.43 -11.75 -6.78
N PRO A 47 8.52 -11.71 -5.44
CA PRO A 47 8.93 -12.87 -4.68
C PRO A 47 7.81 -13.93 -4.71
N LEU A 48 8.03 -14.98 -5.49
CA LEU A 48 7.15 -16.17 -5.51
C LEU A 48 7.40 -16.99 -4.22
N GLY A 49 6.34 -17.63 -3.71
CA GLY A 49 6.45 -18.55 -2.56
C GLY A 49 6.12 -17.93 -1.20
N SER A 50 5.84 -16.64 -1.11
CA SER A 50 5.32 -16.06 0.14
C SER A 50 3.85 -16.40 0.35
N MET A 51 3.45 -16.64 1.61
CA MET A 51 2.04 -16.78 2.00
C MET A 51 1.31 -15.44 2.13
N TRP A 52 2.03 -14.33 2.00
CA TRP A 52 1.45 -13.00 2.09
C TRP A 52 0.93 -12.52 0.74
N TYR A 53 -0.33 -12.19 0.68
CA TYR A 53 -0.98 -11.59 -0.49
C TYR A 53 -1.02 -10.08 -0.34
N LYS A 54 -0.59 -9.37 -1.38
CA LYS A 54 -0.73 -7.91 -1.45
C LYS A 54 -2.10 -7.57 -2.01
N HIS A 55 -2.88 -6.79 -1.26
CA HIS A 55 -4.15 -6.21 -1.67
C HIS A 55 -4.12 -4.70 -1.40
N ALA A 56 -4.91 -3.93 -2.12
CA ALA A 56 -4.99 -2.49 -1.92
C ALA A 56 -6.43 -2.00 -1.96
N PHE A 57 -6.76 -0.98 -1.15
CA PHE A 57 -8.07 -0.32 -1.21
C PHE A 57 -8.32 0.27 -2.60
N ALA A 58 -7.24 0.70 -3.27
CA ALA A 58 -7.31 1.21 -4.63
C ALA A 58 -7.48 0.14 -5.72
N ASP A 59 -7.42 -1.17 -5.44
CA ASP A 59 -7.47 -2.19 -6.50
C ASP A 59 -8.81 -2.17 -7.26
N LYS A 60 -9.93 -2.08 -6.54
CA LYS A 60 -11.25 -1.97 -7.18
C LYS A 60 -11.45 -0.64 -7.89
N LEU A 61 -10.94 0.45 -7.33
CA LEU A 61 -10.93 1.75 -7.96
C LEU A 61 -10.17 1.73 -9.30
N LYS A 62 -8.97 1.12 -9.34
CA LYS A 62 -8.20 0.96 -10.58
C LYS A 62 -8.95 0.13 -11.62
N GLN A 63 -9.62 -0.96 -11.19
CA GLN A 63 -10.45 -1.79 -12.08
C GLN A 63 -11.58 -0.97 -12.72
N VAL A 64 -12.31 -0.18 -11.94
CA VAL A 64 -13.39 0.69 -12.46
C VAL A 64 -12.83 1.71 -13.45
N LEU A 65 -11.74 2.41 -13.10
CA LEU A 65 -11.14 3.40 -14.00
C LEU A 65 -10.54 2.75 -15.25
N ALA A 66 -9.99 1.55 -15.15
CA ALA A 66 -9.49 0.81 -16.31
C ALA A 66 -10.60 0.54 -17.34
N VAL A 67 -11.81 0.21 -16.87
CA VAL A 67 -12.99 0.05 -17.74
C VAL A 67 -13.38 1.39 -18.36
N ILE A 68 -13.47 2.47 -17.57
CA ILE A 68 -13.87 3.80 -18.04
C ILE A 68 -12.90 4.33 -19.11
N LEU A 69 -11.60 4.13 -18.92
CA LEU A 69 -10.55 4.63 -19.79
C LEU A 69 -10.16 3.65 -20.91
N ASN A 70 -10.80 2.48 -20.97
CA ASN A 70 -10.48 1.41 -21.92
C ASN A 70 -8.98 1.04 -21.95
N VAL A 71 -8.38 0.89 -20.75
CA VAL A 71 -6.97 0.50 -20.57
C VAL A 71 -6.88 -0.76 -19.71
N ARG A 72 -5.72 -1.42 -19.73
CA ARG A 72 -5.47 -2.53 -18.80
C ARG A 72 -5.23 -1.99 -17.39
N VAL A 73 -5.69 -2.69 -16.36
CA VAL A 73 -5.57 -2.27 -14.97
C VAL A 73 -4.10 -2.13 -14.52
N GLU A 74 -3.21 -2.92 -15.09
CA GLU A 74 -1.76 -2.89 -14.81
C GLU A 74 -1.11 -1.56 -15.22
N ALA A 75 -1.72 -0.80 -16.16
CA ALA A 75 -1.24 0.52 -16.52
C ALA A 75 -1.19 1.46 -15.31
N PHE A 76 -2.09 1.29 -14.35
CA PHE A 76 -2.09 2.06 -13.10
C PHE A 76 -0.95 1.71 -12.13
N GLU A 77 -0.12 0.71 -12.41
CA GLU A 77 1.12 0.47 -11.66
C GLU A 77 2.27 1.36 -12.17
N ASP A 78 2.23 1.79 -13.43
CA ASP A 78 3.22 2.68 -14.03
C ASP A 78 3.04 4.14 -13.58
N ASN A 79 4.12 4.75 -13.06
CA ASN A 79 4.10 6.15 -12.66
C ASN A 79 4.06 7.12 -13.85
N ILE A 80 4.63 6.76 -14.99
CA ILE A 80 4.57 7.58 -16.21
C ILE A 80 3.13 7.65 -16.68
N PHE A 81 2.44 6.52 -16.76
CA PHE A 81 1.02 6.46 -17.09
C PHE A 81 0.17 7.29 -16.12
N LYS A 82 0.41 7.16 -14.80
CA LYS A 82 -0.34 7.96 -13.80
C LYS A 82 -0.18 9.47 -14.00
N MET A 83 0.97 9.91 -14.46
CA MET A 83 1.26 11.34 -14.68
C MET A 83 0.87 11.81 -16.08
N SER A 84 0.57 10.92 -17.02
CA SER A 84 0.07 11.29 -18.33
C SER A 84 -1.39 11.75 -18.27
N TYR A 85 -1.78 12.58 -19.25
CA TYR A 85 -3.16 13.01 -19.40
C TYR A 85 -4.03 11.86 -19.89
N SER A 86 -5.23 11.79 -19.35
CA SER A 86 -6.32 10.94 -19.86
C SER A 86 -7.07 11.66 -20.97
N GLU A 87 -8.04 10.98 -21.59
CA GLU A 87 -8.98 11.59 -22.55
C GLU A 87 -10.17 12.27 -21.86
N VAL A 88 -10.22 12.27 -20.52
CA VAL A 88 -11.32 12.87 -19.74
C VAL A 88 -11.08 14.36 -19.59
N ALA A 89 -11.95 15.16 -20.23
CA ALA A 89 -11.89 16.62 -20.20
C ALA A 89 -12.28 17.19 -18.83
N LYS A 90 -11.63 18.27 -18.44
CA LYS A 90 -12.02 19.09 -17.27
C LYS A 90 -13.11 20.08 -17.68
N PRO A 91 -14.08 20.39 -16.78
CA PRO A 91 -15.10 21.40 -17.05
C PRO A 91 -14.53 22.78 -17.39
N GLU A 92 -13.41 23.14 -16.77
CA GLU A 92 -12.70 24.41 -16.96
C GLU A 92 -11.74 24.40 -18.16
N GLY A 93 -11.62 23.30 -18.89
CA GLY A 93 -10.74 23.10 -20.04
C GLY A 93 -9.50 22.27 -19.71
N GLY A 94 -8.93 21.64 -20.76
CA GLY A 94 -7.84 20.69 -20.63
C GLY A 94 -8.30 19.28 -20.20
N TYR A 95 -7.36 18.45 -19.79
CA TYR A 95 -7.62 17.04 -19.45
C TYR A 95 -7.11 16.70 -18.05
N TYR A 96 -7.75 15.73 -17.41
CA TYR A 96 -7.25 15.15 -16.16
C TYR A 96 -6.04 14.26 -16.43
N THR A 97 -5.07 14.27 -15.54
CA THR A 97 -4.10 13.17 -15.46
C THR A 97 -4.78 11.92 -14.91
N ASN A 98 -4.23 10.74 -15.23
CA ASN A 98 -4.75 9.48 -14.67
C ASN A 98 -4.63 9.45 -13.14
N ARG A 99 -3.64 10.15 -12.55
CA ARG A 99 -3.50 10.33 -11.11
C ARG A 99 -4.63 11.18 -10.51
N GLU A 100 -4.96 12.31 -11.14
CA GLU A 100 -6.09 13.16 -10.71
C GLU A 100 -7.40 12.37 -10.73
N LEU A 101 -7.63 11.55 -11.76
CA LEU A 101 -8.82 10.69 -11.83
C LEU A 101 -8.85 9.65 -10.69
N LEU A 102 -7.72 8.99 -10.39
CA LEU A 102 -7.63 8.07 -9.24
C LEU A 102 -7.97 8.79 -7.93
N GLN A 103 -7.42 9.97 -7.70
CA GLN A 103 -7.66 10.73 -6.47
C GLN A 103 -9.13 11.17 -6.37
N ARG A 104 -9.68 11.77 -7.42
CA ARG A 104 -11.06 12.28 -7.44
C ARG A 104 -12.07 11.15 -7.36
N PHE A 105 -11.90 10.10 -8.15
CA PHE A 105 -12.84 8.99 -8.16
C PHE A 105 -12.80 8.22 -6.82
N GLY A 106 -11.60 8.04 -6.27
CA GLY A 106 -11.41 7.37 -4.99
C GLY A 106 -11.94 8.16 -3.79
N THR A 107 -11.79 9.48 -3.80
CA THR A 107 -12.12 10.32 -2.64
C THR A 107 -13.47 11.04 -2.84
N GLU A 108 -13.63 11.81 -3.93
CA GLU A 108 -14.82 12.66 -4.11
C GLU A 108 -16.03 11.81 -4.53
N VAL A 109 -15.89 10.93 -5.52
CA VAL A 109 -17.01 10.12 -6.03
C VAL A 109 -17.29 8.93 -5.14
N GLY A 110 -16.31 8.07 -4.91
CA GLY A 110 -16.51 6.82 -4.17
C GLY A 110 -17.00 7.07 -2.74
N ARG A 111 -16.39 8.03 -2.03
CA ARG A 111 -16.77 8.33 -0.63
C ARG A 111 -18.07 9.14 -0.51
N SER A 112 -18.54 9.80 -1.57
CA SER A 112 -19.87 10.41 -1.58
C SER A 112 -20.99 9.36 -1.67
N ILE A 113 -20.72 8.21 -2.28
CA ILE A 113 -21.64 7.05 -2.32
C ILE A 113 -21.68 6.37 -0.95
N SER A 114 -20.50 6.03 -0.40
CA SER A 114 -20.33 5.48 0.96
C SER A 114 -18.92 5.80 1.48
N PRO A 115 -18.77 6.28 2.71
CA PRO A 115 -17.46 6.49 3.33
C PRO A 115 -16.61 5.22 3.39
N THR A 116 -17.23 4.05 3.38
CA THR A 116 -16.61 2.72 3.49
C THR A 116 -16.57 1.96 2.17
N LEU A 117 -17.00 2.55 1.04
CA LEU A 117 -17.13 1.85 -0.25
C LEU A 117 -15.91 0.99 -0.60
N TRP A 118 -14.70 1.56 -0.51
CA TRP A 118 -13.47 0.86 -0.88
C TRP A 118 -13.04 -0.17 0.17
N VAL A 119 -13.39 0.07 1.43
CA VAL A 119 -13.20 -0.89 2.54
C VAL A 119 -14.07 -2.13 2.31
N ASP A 120 -15.36 -1.91 2.06
CA ASP A 120 -16.32 -2.98 1.85
C ASP A 120 -15.97 -3.79 0.59
N ALA A 121 -15.60 -3.10 -0.49
CA ALA A 121 -15.17 -3.73 -1.74
C ALA A 121 -13.88 -4.56 -1.59
N LEU A 122 -12.92 -4.12 -0.77
CA LEU A 122 -11.69 -4.86 -0.52
C LEU A 122 -11.97 -6.12 0.31
N PHE A 123 -12.70 -5.98 1.41
CA PHE A 123 -12.90 -7.07 2.38
C PHE A 123 -14.00 -8.08 2.01
N THR A 124 -14.68 -7.89 0.86
CA THR A 124 -15.71 -8.85 0.38
C THR A 124 -15.19 -10.29 0.30
N ASN A 125 -13.92 -10.48 -0.08
CA ASN A 125 -13.31 -11.79 -0.25
C ASN A 125 -12.23 -12.09 0.81
N TYR A 126 -12.20 -11.33 1.91
CA TYR A 126 -11.23 -11.57 2.98
C TYR A 126 -11.59 -12.81 3.80
N SER A 127 -10.60 -13.62 4.11
CA SER A 127 -10.70 -14.73 5.05
C SER A 127 -9.69 -14.53 6.19
N GLU A 128 -10.09 -14.83 7.43
CA GLU A 128 -9.22 -14.74 8.62
C GLU A 128 -8.01 -15.69 8.53
N HIS A 129 -8.10 -16.71 7.69
CA HIS A 129 -7.00 -17.66 7.45
C HIS A 129 -5.94 -17.12 6.50
N ASP A 130 -6.24 -16.03 5.78
CA ASP A 130 -5.31 -15.44 4.83
C ASP A 130 -4.32 -14.49 5.50
N HIS A 131 -3.14 -14.35 4.90
CA HIS A 131 -2.15 -13.35 5.26
C HIS A 131 -2.16 -12.21 4.23
N TRP A 132 -2.74 -11.06 4.60
CA TRP A 132 -2.83 -9.91 3.71
C TRP A 132 -1.94 -8.76 4.15
N ILE A 133 -1.29 -8.12 3.16
CA ILE A 133 -0.60 -6.83 3.32
C ILE A 133 -1.35 -5.79 2.49
N ILE A 134 -1.75 -4.70 3.13
CA ILE A 134 -2.45 -3.58 2.50
C ILE A 134 -1.55 -2.33 2.57
N PRO A 135 -0.82 -1.97 1.49
CA PRO A 135 0.20 -0.92 1.53
C PRO A 135 -0.33 0.50 1.29
N ASP A 136 -1.64 0.68 1.16
CA ASP A 136 -2.26 1.96 0.82
C ASP A 136 -3.28 2.45 1.86
N VAL A 137 -3.03 2.19 3.15
CA VAL A 137 -3.87 2.71 4.24
C VAL A 137 -3.69 4.24 4.31
N ARG A 138 -4.76 4.96 4.01
CA ARG A 138 -4.75 6.44 3.87
C ARG A 138 -5.77 7.16 4.73
N PHE A 139 -6.83 6.47 5.17
CA PHE A 139 -7.92 7.08 5.90
C PHE A 139 -8.18 6.37 7.24
N PRO A 140 -8.70 7.10 8.26
CA PRO A 140 -9.03 6.49 9.55
C PRO A 140 -10.03 5.32 9.45
N SER A 141 -10.99 5.38 8.51
CA SER A 141 -11.95 4.28 8.28
C SER A 141 -11.28 3.02 7.76
N GLU A 142 -10.25 3.15 6.93
CA GLU A 142 -9.43 2.02 6.42
C GLU A 142 -8.60 1.40 7.55
N ALA A 143 -7.97 2.27 8.35
CA ALA A 143 -7.21 1.85 9.53
C ALA A 143 -8.10 1.11 10.53
N GLN A 144 -9.28 1.67 10.83
CA GLN A 144 -10.23 1.04 11.75
C GLN A 144 -10.72 -0.32 11.22
N ALA A 145 -11.03 -0.43 9.94
CA ALA A 145 -11.48 -1.69 9.36
C ALA A 145 -10.43 -2.81 9.43
N ILE A 146 -9.14 -2.47 9.38
CA ILE A 146 -8.03 -3.41 9.61
C ILE A 146 -7.99 -3.82 11.09
N LYS A 147 -8.10 -2.85 12.01
CA LYS A 147 -8.10 -3.10 13.46
C LYS A 147 -9.26 -3.97 13.89
N ASP A 148 -10.47 -3.71 13.38
CA ASP A 148 -11.68 -4.47 13.70
C ASP A 148 -11.57 -5.96 13.30
N ARG A 149 -10.64 -6.26 12.39
CA ARG A 149 -10.30 -7.63 11.95
C ARG A 149 -9.07 -8.21 12.63
N GLY A 150 -8.63 -7.61 13.75
CA GLY A 150 -7.46 -8.06 14.50
C GLY A 150 -6.13 -7.79 13.78
N GLY A 151 -6.14 -6.92 12.78
CA GLY A 151 -4.93 -6.52 12.06
C GLY A 151 -4.13 -5.44 12.78
N ILE A 152 -2.91 -5.23 12.30
CA ILE A 152 -1.99 -4.18 12.77
C ILE A 152 -1.72 -3.17 11.68
N ILE A 153 -1.26 -1.97 12.09
CA ILE A 153 -0.90 -0.90 11.17
C ILE A 153 0.51 -0.42 11.42
N ILE A 154 1.33 -0.46 10.38
CA ILE A 154 2.70 0.04 10.37
C ILE A 154 2.71 1.40 9.65
N ARG A 155 3.16 2.45 10.33
CA ARG A 155 3.43 3.75 9.70
C ARG A 155 4.87 3.79 9.24
N VAL A 156 5.07 4.18 7.96
CA VAL A 156 6.40 4.39 7.38
C VAL A 156 6.57 5.88 7.11
N ASP A 157 7.46 6.50 7.85
CA ASP A 157 7.78 7.91 7.72
C ASP A 157 9.14 8.07 7.03
N ARG A 158 9.25 9.04 6.13
CA ARG A 158 10.47 9.43 5.44
C ARG A 158 10.40 10.90 5.07
N GLU A 159 11.49 11.61 5.20
CA GLU A 159 11.61 12.96 4.65
C GLU A 159 11.49 12.91 3.14
N THR A 160 10.49 13.58 2.60
CA THR A 160 10.25 13.66 1.17
C THR A 160 9.98 15.11 0.78
N SER A 161 10.34 15.49 -0.43
CA SER A 161 10.04 16.82 -0.98
C SER A 161 8.57 16.97 -1.45
N SER A 162 7.73 15.97 -1.22
CA SER A 162 6.33 16.01 -1.63
C SER A 162 5.51 16.84 -0.67
N HIS A 163 4.91 17.92 -1.16
CA HIS A 163 3.97 18.78 -0.44
C HIS A 163 2.51 18.54 -0.90
N ASP A 164 2.18 17.28 -1.19
CA ASP A 164 0.81 16.91 -1.60
C ASP A 164 -0.15 17.05 -0.40
N THR A 165 -1.07 18.02 -0.49
CA THR A 165 -2.06 18.34 0.54
C THR A 165 -3.40 17.63 0.33
N HIS A 166 -3.50 16.75 -0.66
CA HIS A 166 -4.72 16.00 -0.92
C HIS A 166 -5.12 15.16 0.32
N PRO A 167 -6.43 15.08 0.66
CA PRO A 167 -6.90 14.33 1.83
C PRO A 167 -6.35 12.90 1.93
N SER A 168 -6.13 12.21 0.82
CA SER A 168 -5.53 10.86 0.82
C SER A 168 -4.06 10.83 1.25
N GLU A 169 -3.37 11.96 1.36
CA GLU A 169 -1.99 12.04 1.83
C GLU A 169 -1.89 12.60 3.27
N THR A 170 -2.95 13.28 3.75
CA THR A 170 -2.91 14.02 5.03
C THR A 170 -3.88 13.48 6.09
N ALA A 171 -4.90 12.70 5.72
CA ALA A 171 -5.95 12.27 6.64
C ALA A 171 -5.46 11.44 7.85
N LEU A 172 -4.25 10.86 7.78
CA LEU A 172 -3.63 10.12 8.88
C LEU A 172 -2.45 10.85 9.55
N ASP A 173 -2.24 12.15 9.26
CA ASP A 173 -1.11 12.88 9.86
C ASP A 173 -1.22 12.97 11.38
N ASN A 174 -2.44 13.12 11.92
CA ASN A 174 -2.73 13.19 13.35
C ASN A 174 -3.33 11.87 13.91
N TYR A 175 -3.21 10.76 13.17
CA TYR A 175 -3.73 9.48 13.62
C TYR A 175 -2.75 8.82 14.60
N GLU A 176 -3.22 8.46 15.79
CA GLU A 176 -2.40 7.87 16.86
C GLU A 176 -2.49 6.33 16.95
N GLY A 177 -3.38 5.71 16.18
CA GLY A 177 -3.66 4.27 16.25
C GLY A 177 -2.68 3.37 15.50
N PHE A 178 -1.48 3.82 15.15
CA PHE A 178 -0.44 2.98 14.57
C PHE A 178 0.20 2.07 15.61
N ASP A 179 0.33 0.77 15.31
CA ASP A 179 0.98 -0.19 16.21
C ASP A 179 2.50 -0.08 16.16
N TYR A 180 3.02 0.23 14.98
CA TYR A 180 4.45 0.39 14.74
C TYR A 180 4.72 1.62 13.88
N ARG A 181 5.88 2.23 14.11
CA ARG A 181 6.41 3.31 13.26
C ARG A 181 7.81 2.96 12.80
N ILE A 182 8.09 3.18 11.53
CA ILE A 182 9.41 2.99 10.92
C ILE A 182 9.86 4.33 10.36
N ASP A 183 10.96 4.86 10.88
CA ASP A 183 11.69 5.96 10.25
C ASP A 183 12.56 5.38 9.13
N ASN A 184 12.22 5.67 7.88
CA ASN A 184 12.90 5.17 6.69
C ASN A 184 13.82 6.23 6.05
N ASN A 185 14.57 6.98 6.85
CA ASN A 185 15.57 7.93 6.39
C ASN A 185 16.96 7.31 6.22
N ASN A 186 17.14 6.07 6.65
CA ASN A 186 18.38 5.32 6.57
C ASN A 186 18.46 4.44 5.30
N ASP A 187 19.45 3.56 5.26
CA ASP A 187 19.67 2.62 4.17
C ASP A 187 18.70 1.44 4.16
N ILE A 188 18.80 0.60 3.13
CA ILE A 188 17.93 -0.56 2.98
C ILE A 188 18.17 -1.64 4.04
N GLU A 189 19.38 -1.74 4.57
CA GLU A 189 19.73 -2.72 5.60
C GLU A 189 19.05 -2.39 6.91
N TYR A 190 19.06 -1.12 7.29
CA TYR A 190 18.31 -0.62 8.44
C TYR A 190 16.80 -0.91 8.29
N LEU A 191 16.22 -0.62 7.12
CA LEU A 191 14.80 -0.91 6.87
C LEU A 191 14.47 -2.40 6.99
N ILE A 192 15.32 -3.28 6.43
CA ILE A 192 15.17 -4.74 6.56
C ILE A 192 15.22 -5.13 8.04
N GLY A 193 16.17 -4.58 8.81
CA GLY A 193 16.29 -4.84 10.23
C GLY A 193 15.03 -4.44 11.02
N LYS A 194 14.47 -3.25 10.74
CA LYS A 194 13.24 -2.77 11.40
C LYS A 194 12.01 -3.63 11.06
N VAL A 195 11.86 -4.01 9.81
CA VAL A 195 10.75 -4.90 9.42
C VAL A 195 10.91 -6.28 10.06
N LYS A 196 12.13 -6.83 10.10
CA LYS A 196 12.43 -8.10 10.78
C LYS A 196 12.08 -8.04 12.26
N GLU A 197 12.46 -6.96 12.95
CA GLU A 197 12.14 -6.75 14.37
C GLU A 197 10.63 -6.81 14.60
N ILE A 198 9.83 -6.11 13.79
CA ILE A 198 8.37 -6.13 13.87
C ILE A 198 7.82 -7.53 13.62
N MET A 199 8.28 -8.22 12.56
CA MET A 199 7.81 -9.56 12.24
C MET A 199 8.13 -10.57 13.35
N SER A 200 9.30 -10.45 14.01
CA SER A 200 9.69 -11.29 15.14
C SER A 200 8.83 -10.99 16.38
N GLN A 201 8.53 -9.73 16.69
CA GLN A 201 7.64 -9.36 17.81
C GLN A 201 6.22 -9.90 17.61
N LEU A 202 5.79 -10.04 16.37
CA LEU A 202 4.49 -10.62 16.01
C LEU A 202 4.50 -12.16 15.93
N ASN A 203 5.64 -12.81 16.21
CA ASN A 203 5.85 -14.26 16.06
C ASN A 203 5.55 -14.79 14.64
N LEU A 204 5.88 -14.00 13.62
CA LEU A 204 5.64 -14.33 12.21
C LEU A 204 6.90 -14.90 11.52
N ILE A 205 8.06 -14.71 12.13
CA ILE A 205 9.35 -15.25 11.71
C ILE A 205 10.22 -15.59 12.92
#